data_83e29f38bf2d8d541b4ca30a4c87bca9
#
_entry.id   83e29f38bf2d8d541b4ca30a4c87bca9
#
_cell.length_a   1.000
_cell.length_b   1.000
_cell.length_c   1.000
_cell.angle_alpha   90.00
_cell.angle_beta   90.00
_cell.angle_gamma   90.00
#
_symmetry.space_group_name_H-M   'P 1'
#
loop_
_entity.id
_entity.type
_entity.pdbx_description
1 polymer ?
#
loop_
_entity_poly.entity_id
_entity_poly.type
_entity_poly.pdbx_seq_one_letter_code
_entity_poly.pdbx_strand_id
1 'polypeptide(L)'
;MPSQNSSNLFKQYTKEFKYNIKLSVPVIMGMLGHTFVAFADNIMVGQLGTAELAAVSLGNSFVFIAMSLGIGFSTAITPLVAEADGAGNKVNAKSALKHGLVLCTTLGLALFGLILLLKPLMHLMKQPPEVVELAMPYLDLVAFSLVPLIIFQAFKQFSEGLSQTKYPMYATIIANIVNIVLNYLLIFGSFGFPKLGIVGAAIGTLTSRFIMVFYIWFLLRGKKKFHDYVTGFNFRKIENRVMNKIVGLGFPSALQMFFEVAIFTGAIWLSGVLGKNAQAANQIALNLSSMTFMFGMGLGVAAMIRVGNQKGLQNFKELRRLAISIFFLTFLVEIVFALLFLLGRNWFPTIYLDVNDVKNMADNTEVIILASQLLFVAAFFQISDGIQVVVLGALRGLQDVKIPTAITFVAYWLIGFPISYYLGLHTDLKSTGIWIGLLTGLTASAIMLYIRFNYLTKKLIG
;
A
#
# COMPACT_ATOMS: atom_id res chain seq x y z
N MET A 1 25.28 -5.34 -39.45
CA MET A 1 25.76 -5.70 -38.10
C MET A 1 24.89 -5.04 -37.01
N PRO A 2 23.71 -5.58 -36.68
CA PRO A 2 22.87 -5.04 -35.61
C PRO A 2 22.89 -5.83 -34.28
N SER A 3 23.59 -6.96 -34.17
CA SER A 3 23.44 -7.88 -33.02
C SER A 3 24.36 -7.63 -31.82
N GLN A 4 25.46 -6.90 -31.95
CA GLN A 4 26.35 -6.61 -30.81
C GLN A 4 25.84 -5.48 -29.89
N ASN A 5 25.04 -4.54 -30.42
CA ASN A 5 24.52 -3.43 -29.62
C ASN A 5 23.35 -3.85 -28.72
N SER A 6 22.50 -4.80 -29.11
CA SER A 6 21.35 -5.25 -28.34
C SER A 6 21.74 -6.11 -27.14
N SER A 7 22.74 -6.98 -27.27
CA SER A 7 23.25 -7.81 -26.15
C SER A 7 23.94 -6.98 -25.06
N ASN A 8 24.59 -5.90 -25.46
CA ASN A 8 25.20 -4.95 -24.51
C ASN A 8 24.15 -4.11 -23.76
N LEU A 9 23.07 -3.67 -24.41
CA LEU A 9 21.96 -2.95 -23.80
C LEU A 9 21.24 -3.83 -22.78
N PHE A 10 20.89 -5.06 -23.15
CA PHE A 10 20.24 -5.99 -22.24
C PHE A 10 21.06 -6.26 -20.97
N LYS A 11 22.37 -6.54 -21.11
CA LYS A 11 23.28 -6.72 -19.99
C LYS A 11 23.39 -5.46 -19.11
N GLN A 12 23.32 -4.29 -19.69
CA GLN A 12 23.40 -3.01 -18.97
C GLN A 12 22.21 -2.78 -18.04
N TYR A 13 21.00 -3.20 -18.44
CA TYR A 13 19.79 -3.08 -17.60
C TYR A 13 19.67 -4.21 -16.57
N THR A 14 19.99 -5.45 -16.95
CA THR A 14 19.86 -6.61 -16.07
C THR A 14 20.92 -6.65 -14.95
N LYS A 15 22.05 -5.99 -15.12
CA LYS A 15 23.10 -5.86 -14.09
C LYS A 15 22.56 -5.32 -12.77
N GLU A 16 21.56 -4.47 -12.82
CA GLU A 16 20.98 -3.81 -11.64
C GLU A 16 19.90 -4.63 -10.94
N PHE A 17 19.39 -5.69 -11.56
CA PHE A 17 18.28 -6.50 -11.03
C PHE A 17 18.54 -7.02 -9.63
N LYS A 18 19.73 -7.56 -9.37
CA LYS A 18 20.10 -8.09 -8.05
C LYS A 18 20.00 -7.03 -6.96
N TYR A 19 20.42 -5.81 -7.24
CA TYR A 19 20.36 -4.73 -6.26
C TYR A 19 18.92 -4.21 -6.09
N ASN A 20 18.16 -4.10 -7.16
CA ASN A 20 16.76 -3.70 -7.13
C ASN A 20 15.93 -4.71 -6.32
N ILE A 21 16.12 -6.01 -6.53
CA ILE A 21 15.49 -7.09 -5.75
C ILE A 21 15.91 -7.01 -4.27
N LYS A 22 17.19 -6.76 -3.99
CA LYS A 22 17.68 -6.60 -2.61
C LYS A 22 17.01 -5.46 -1.86
N LEU A 23 16.62 -4.38 -2.55
CA LEU A 23 15.89 -3.25 -1.96
C LEU A 23 14.39 -3.56 -1.81
N SER A 24 13.79 -4.20 -2.81
CA SER A 24 12.33 -4.42 -2.85
C SER A 24 11.87 -5.58 -1.98
N VAL A 25 12.62 -6.68 -1.88
CA VAL A 25 12.20 -7.87 -1.13
C VAL A 25 11.87 -7.58 0.34
N PRO A 26 12.67 -6.81 1.11
CA PRO A 26 12.29 -6.47 2.48
C PRO A 26 11.00 -5.66 2.58
N VAL A 27 10.73 -4.79 1.61
CA VAL A 27 9.48 -4.00 1.54
C VAL A 27 8.30 -4.93 1.28
N ILE A 28 8.43 -5.83 0.31
CA ILE A 28 7.41 -6.84 -0.03
C ILE A 28 7.12 -7.72 1.19
N MET A 29 8.16 -8.23 1.86
CA MET A 29 8.01 -9.06 3.06
C MET A 29 7.30 -8.33 4.21
N GLY A 30 7.58 -7.04 4.39
CA GLY A 30 6.87 -6.21 5.36
C GLY A 30 5.38 -6.07 5.02
N MET A 31 5.04 -5.86 3.75
CA MET A 31 3.64 -5.74 3.29
C MET A 31 2.90 -7.07 3.42
N LEU A 32 3.49 -8.17 2.96
CA LEU A 32 2.92 -9.51 3.12
C LEU A 32 2.70 -9.85 4.60
N GLY A 33 3.64 -9.48 5.47
CA GLY A 33 3.51 -9.66 6.91
C GLY A 33 2.25 -8.98 7.47
N HIS A 34 1.96 -7.74 7.06
CA HIS A 34 0.72 -7.06 7.46
C HIS A 34 -0.54 -7.78 6.99
N THR A 35 -0.54 -8.32 5.76
CA THR A 35 -1.68 -9.08 5.24
C THR A 35 -1.91 -10.37 6.03
N PHE A 36 -0.84 -11.09 6.36
CA PHE A 36 -0.96 -12.31 7.17
C PHE A 36 -1.49 -12.03 8.58
N VAL A 37 -1.09 -10.92 9.20
CA VAL A 37 -1.61 -10.52 10.52
C VAL A 37 -3.09 -10.16 10.43
N ALA A 38 -3.49 -9.36 9.45
CA ALA A 38 -4.90 -9.03 9.26
C ALA A 38 -5.77 -10.30 9.06
N PHE A 39 -5.24 -11.30 8.35
CA PHE A 39 -5.90 -12.58 8.20
C PHE A 39 -5.99 -13.36 9.52
N ALA A 40 -4.91 -13.43 10.30
CA ALA A 40 -4.91 -14.06 11.61
C ALA A 40 -5.88 -13.37 12.59
N ASP A 41 -5.91 -12.05 12.59
CA ASP A 41 -6.84 -11.26 13.42
C ASP A 41 -8.29 -11.57 13.07
N ASN A 42 -8.63 -11.62 11.78
CA ASN A 42 -9.98 -11.96 11.32
C ASN A 42 -10.39 -13.39 11.71
N ILE A 43 -9.47 -14.36 11.66
CA ILE A 43 -9.73 -15.73 12.11
C ILE A 43 -10.01 -15.73 13.62
N MET A 44 -9.18 -15.10 14.42
CA MET A 44 -9.34 -15.06 15.88
C MET A 44 -10.64 -14.35 16.30
N VAL A 45 -10.95 -13.22 15.68
CA VAL A 45 -12.19 -12.49 15.93
C VAL A 45 -13.42 -13.27 15.45
N GLY A 46 -13.32 -13.95 14.31
CA GLY A 46 -14.39 -14.77 13.77
C GLY A 46 -14.81 -15.93 14.70
N GLN A 47 -13.89 -16.41 15.53
CA GLN A 47 -14.19 -17.44 16.56
C GLN A 47 -15.02 -16.89 17.74
N LEU A 48 -15.10 -15.58 17.92
CA LEU A 48 -15.97 -14.96 18.95
C LEU A 48 -17.42 -14.96 18.51
N GLY A 49 -17.68 -14.65 17.25
CA GLY A 49 -19.02 -14.60 16.67
C GLY A 49 -19.11 -13.72 15.44
N THR A 50 -20.27 -13.77 14.78
CA THR A 50 -20.53 -13.01 13.56
C THR A 50 -20.74 -11.53 13.84
N ALA A 51 -21.32 -11.16 14.99
CA ALA A 51 -21.51 -9.77 15.40
C ALA A 51 -20.18 -9.07 15.68
N GLU A 52 -19.24 -9.77 16.36
CA GLU A 52 -17.89 -9.30 16.65
C GLU A 52 -17.09 -9.09 15.36
N LEU A 53 -17.15 -10.04 14.43
CA LEU A 53 -16.47 -9.92 13.14
C LEU A 53 -17.03 -8.74 12.33
N ALA A 54 -18.35 -8.55 12.33
CA ALA A 54 -19.00 -7.43 11.68
C ALA A 54 -18.60 -6.08 12.32
N ALA A 55 -18.50 -6.04 13.65
CA ALA A 55 -18.09 -4.85 14.40
C ALA A 55 -16.64 -4.45 14.08
N VAL A 56 -15.73 -5.42 14.03
CA VAL A 56 -14.32 -5.19 13.63
C VAL A 56 -14.23 -4.70 12.18
N SER A 57 -14.99 -5.30 11.28
CA SER A 57 -15.05 -4.88 9.87
C SER A 57 -15.56 -3.45 9.72
N LEU A 58 -16.63 -3.09 10.45
CA LEU A 58 -17.18 -1.73 10.47
C LEU A 58 -16.16 -0.71 10.99
N GLY A 59 -15.51 -1.00 12.13
CA GLY A 59 -14.46 -0.13 12.68
C GLY A 59 -13.27 0.04 11.73
N ASN A 60 -12.80 -1.06 11.12
CA ASN A 60 -11.68 -1.03 10.20
C ASN A 60 -11.98 -0.23 8.92
N SER A 61 -13.22 -0.14 8.46
CA SER A 61 -13.57 0.66 7.28
C SER A 61 -13.27 2.16 7.47
N PHE A 62 -13.52 2.71 8.67
CA PHE A 62 -13.15 4.10 9.02
C PHE A 62 -11.65 4.28 9.11
N VAL A 63 -10.97 3.34 9.76
CA VAL A 63 -9.52 3.40 9.98
C VAL A 63 -8.75 3.26 8.67
N PHE A 64 -9.20 2.43 7.74
CA PHE A 64 -8.52 2.15 6.48
C PHE A 64 -8.38 3.41 5.60
N ILE A 65 -9.43 4.23 5.51
CA ILE A 65 -9.40 5.49 4.77
C ILE A 65 -8.39 6.45 5.40
N ALA A 66 -8.45 6.64 6.72
CA ALA A 66 -7.50 7.52 7.42
C ALA A 66 -6.06 7.00 7.31
N MET A 67 -5.87 5.69 7.41
CA MET A 67 -4.57 5.03 7.26
C MET A 67 -3.98 5.27 5.87
N SER A 68 -4.78 5.17 4.81
CA SER A 68 -4.32 5.42 3.43
C SER A 68 -3.82 6.86 3.25
N LEU A 69 -4.53 7.84 3.80
CA LEU A 69 -4.10 9.25 3.79
C LEU A 69 -2.78 9.45 4.56
N GLY A 70 -2.66 8.87 5.75
CA GLY A 70 -1.46 8.98 6.57
C GLY A 70 -0.23 8.32 5.95
N ILE A 71 -0.39 7.11 5.41
CA ILE A 71 0.68 6.39 4.72
C ILE A 71 1.08 7.15 3.45
N GLY A 72 0.11 7.57 2.63
CA GLY A 72 0.36 8.33 1.42
C GLY A 72 1.14 9.61 1.69
N PHE A 73 0.76 10.37 2.73
CA PHE A 73 1.46 11.59 3.14
C PHE A 73 2.92 11.30 3.54
N SER A 74 3.15 10.25 4.31
CA SER A 74 4.48 9.89 4.80
C SER A 74 5.49 9.59 3.69
N THR A 75 5.03 9.15 2.51
CA THR A 75 5.90 8.83 1.36
C THR A 75 6.73 10.02 0.86
N ALA A 76 6.38 11.24 1.23
CA ALA A 76 7.15 12.45 0.93
C ALA A 76 8.56 12.44 1.53
N ILE A 77 8.77 11.69 2.61
CA ILE A 77 10.05 11.68 3.34
C ILE A 77 11.12 10.93 2.54
N THR A 78 10.79 9.79 1.93
CA THR A 78 11.74 8.94 1.21
C THR A 78 12.51 9.68 0.11
N PRO A 79 11.89 10.41 -0.83
CA PRO A 79 12.62 11.06 -1.91
C PRO A 79 13.51 12.20 -1.40
N LEU A 80 13.14 12.87 -0.31
CA LEU A 80 13.95 13.92 0.30
C LEU A 80 15.20 13.35 0.97
N VAL A 81 15.03 12.23 1.68
CA VAL A 81 16.13 11.52 2.33
C VAL A 81 17.05 10.88 1.30
N ALA A 82 16.50 10.25 0.25
CA ALA A 82 17.27 9.62 -0.81
C ALA A 82 18.10 10.65 -1.60
N GLU A 83 17.54 11.83 -1.90
CA GLU A 83 18.27 12.93 -2.54
C GLU A 83 19.41 13.42 -1.61
N ALA A 84 19.14 13.60 -0.34
CA ALA A 84 20.14 14.04 0.64
C ALA A 84 21.25 13.00 0.85
N ASP A 85 20.91 11.71 0.86
CA ASP A 85 21.89 10.60 0.97
C ASP A 85 22.77 10.55 -0.28
N GLY A 86 22.18 10.66 -1.48
CA GLY A 86 22.91 10.72 -2.74
C GLY A 86 23.89 11.91 -2.79
N ALA A 87 23.47 13.07 -2.31
CA ALA A 87 24.31 14.28 -2.19
C ALA A 87 25.34 14.22 -1.05
N GLY A 88 25.34 13.17 -0.23
CA GLY A 88 26.20 13.07 0.96
C GLY A 88 25.83 14.05 2.08
N ASN A 89 24.64 14.67 2.02
CA ASN A 89 24.21 15.71 2.95
C ASN A 89 23.41 15.14 4.12
N LYS A 90 24.12 14.73 5.18
CA LYS A 90 23.52 14.18 6.39
C LYS A 90 22.59 15.16 7.12
N VAL A 91 22.88 16.45 7.07
CA VAL A 91 22.07 17.50 7.72
C VAL A 91 20.68 17.57 7.12
N ASN A 92 20.57 17.55 5.79
CA ASN A 92 19.29 17.57 5.10
C ASN A 92 18.50 16.27 5.35
N ALA A 93 19.16 15.11 5.36
CA ALA A 93 18.49 13.85 5.67
C ALA A 93 17.94 13.83 7.11
N LYS A 94 18.71 14.31 8.09
CA LYS A 94 18.27 14.48 9.47
C LYS A 94 17.13 15.48 9.60
N SER A 95 17.21 16.60 8.88
CA SER A 95 16.16 17.61 8.85
C SER A 95 14.87 17.07 8.27
N ALA A 96 14.93 16.27 7.18
CA ALA A 96 13.77 15.61 6.59
C ALA A 96 13.09 14.64 7.58
N LEU A 97 13.86 13.85 8.35
CA LEU A 97 13.31 12.99 9.40
C LEU A 97 12.66 13.81 10.52
N LYS A 98 13.36 14.83 11.05
CA LYS A 98 12.85 15.66 12.15
C LYS A 98 11.50 16.29 11.80
N HIS A 99 11.43 16.97 10.66
CA HIS A 99 10.20 17.64 10.23
C HIS A 99 9.12 16.63 9.79
N GLY A 100 9.54 15.50 9.19
CA GLY A 100 8.66 14.39 8.89
C GLY A 100 8.00 13.80 10.13
N LEU A 101 8.75 13.60 11.23
CA LEU A 101 8.20 13.15 12.52
C LEU A 101 7.17 14.12 13.09
N VAL A 102 7.46 15.44 13.06
CA VAL A 102 6.51 16.46 13.53
C VAL A 102 5.21 16.39 12.70
N LEU A 103 5.33 16.40 11.38
CA LEU A 103 4.16 16.38 10.50
C LEU A 103 3.37 15.08 10.60
N CYS A 104 4.04 13.93 10.64
CA CYS A 104 3.39 12.64 10.78
C CYS A 104 2.70 12.49 12.14
N THR A 105 3.30 13.00 13.22
CA THR A 105 2.65 13.00 14.54
C THR A 105 1.41 13.89 14.53
N THR A 106 1.52 15.10 14.01
CA THR A 106 0.38 16.05 13.90
C THR A 106 -0.73 15.46 13.03
N LEU A 107 -0.37 14.85 11.90
CA LEU A 107 -1.34 14.20 11.02
C LEU A 107 -2.00 13.00 11.69
N GLY A 108 -1.25 12.17 12.41
CA GLY A 108 -1.78 11.03 13.16
C GLY A 108 -2.81 11.47 14.21
N LEU A 109 -2.51 12.53 14.96
CA LEU A 109 -3.44 13.12 15.92
C LEU A 109 -4.67 13.73 15.24
N ALA A 110 -4.49 14.42 14.11
CA ALA A 110 -5.59 14.99 13.34
C ALA A 110 -6.52 13.90 12.77
N LEU A 111 -5.97 12.82 12.22
CA LEU A 111 -6.75 11.69 11.71
C LEU A 111 -7.46 10.94 12.84
N PHE A 112 -6.82 10.75 13.98
CA PHE A 112 -7.47 10.21 15.17
C PHE A 112 -8.66 11.07 15.60
N GLY A 113 -8.46 12.39 15.74
CA GLY A 113 -9.54 13.33 16.08
C GLY A 113 -10.66 13.32 15.05
N LEU A 114 -10.34 13.25 13.76
CA LEU A 114 -11.32 13.16 12.68
C LEU A 114 -12.19 11.89 12.80
N ILE A 115 -11.58 10.73 13.08
CA ILE A 115 -12.33 9.48 13.27
C ILE A 115 -13.27 9.61 14.47
N LEU A 116 -12.82 10.19 15.59
CA LEU A 116 -13.68 10.41 16.75
C LEU A 116 -14.87 11.33 16.44
N LEU A 117 -14.67 12.36 15.61
CA LEU A 117 -15.74 13.25 15.14
C LEU A 117 -16.72 12.54 14.20
N LEU A 118 -16.23 11.62 13.38
CA LEU A 118 -17.05 10.85 12.42
C LEU A 118 -17.69 9.60 13.06
N LYS A 119 -17.26 9.19 14.25
CA LYS A 119 -17.76 8.01 14.96
C LYS A 119 -19.29 7.97 15.11
N PRO A 120 -20.00 9.08 15.41
CA PRO A 120 -21.47 9.08 15.48
C PRO A 120 -22.17 8.68 14.18
N LEU A 121 -21.50 8.82 13.01
CA LEU A 121 -22.06 8.39 11.72
C LEU A 121 -22.36 6.88 11.66
N MET A 122 -21.70 6.06 12.50
CA MET A 122 -21.99 4.63 12.58
C MET A 122 -23.47 4.35 12.87
N HIS A 123 -24.10 5.17 13.73
CA HIS A 123 -25.53 5.05 14.05
C HIS A 123 -26.44 5.39 12.86
N LEU A 124 -25.96 6.22 11.91
CA LEU A 124 -26.70 6.60 10.71
C LEU A 124 -26.54 5.60 9.56
N MET A 125 -25.59 4.67 9.65
CA MET A 125 -25.29 3.69 8.61
C MET A 125 -26.26 2.51 8.55
N LYS A 126 -27.37 2.54 9.33
CA LYS A 126 -28.39 1.47 9.38
C LYS A 126 -27.79 0.08 9.69
N GLN A 127 -26.73 0.04 10.50
CA GLN A 127 -26.14 -1.20 10.95
C GLN A 127 -26.93 -1.75 12.16
N PRO A 128 -26.90 -3.07 12.43
CA PRO A 128 -27.51 -3.63 13.63
C PRO A 128 -26.97 -2.95 14.89
N PRO A 129 -27.84 -2.57 15.86
CA PRO A 129 -27.40 -1.87 17.08
C PRO A 129 -26.29 -2.59 17.84
N GLU A 130 -26.37 -3.91 17.94
CA GLU A 130 -25.37 -4.77 18.59
C GLU A 130 -23.97 -4.60 17.93
N VAL A 131 -23.91 -4.57 16.61
CA VAL A 131 -22.66 -4.38 15.86
C VAL A 131 -22.06 -2.99 16.13
N VAL A 132 -22.89 -1.96 16.18
CA VAL A 132 -22.44 -0.59 16.47
C VAL A 132 -21.91 -0.48 17.89
N GLU A 133 -22.62 -1.03 18.88
CA GLU A 133 -22.20 -1.02 20.29
C GLU A 133 -20.84 -1.72 20.48
N LEU A 134 -20.64 -2.85 19.84
CA LEU A 134 -19.36 -3.58 19.87
C LEU A 134 -18.24 -2.81 19.14
N ALA A 135 -18.57 -2.17 18.01
CA ALA A 135 -17.58 -1.44 17.20
C ALA A 135 -17.04 -0.18 17.88
N MET A 136 -17.84 0.49 18.72
CA MET A 136 -17.49 1.76 19.34
C MET A 136 -16.18 1.73 20.16
N PRO A 137 -16.02 0.85 21.18
CA PRO A 137 -14.79 0.78 21.97
C PRO A 137 -13.60 0.24 21.16
N TYR A 138 -13.86 -0.65 20.21
CA TYR A 138 -12.85 -1.14 19.27
C TYR A 138 -12.29 0.00 18.42
N LEU A 139 -13.17 0.82 17.84
CA LEU A 139 -12.78 1.95 16.99
C LEU A 139 -11.93 2.96 17.74
N ASP A 140 -12.25 3.28 18.99
CA ASP A 140 -11.48 4.25 19.79
C ASP A 140 -10.01 3.86 19.91
N LEU A 141 -9.75 2.59 20.22
CA LEU A 141 -8.39 2.07 20.39
C LEU A 141 -7.65 1.96 19.04
N VAL A 142 -8.33 1.45 18.02
CA VAL A 142 -7.68 1.27 16.70
C VAL A 142 -7.48 2.61 16.00
N ALA A 143 -8.38 3.59 16.19
CA ALA A 143 -8.18 4.95 15.72
C ALA A 143 -6.98 5.62 16.43
N PHE A 144 -6.86 5.48 17.75
CA PHE A 144 -5.68 5.98 18.47
C PHE A 144 -4.39 5.32 17.99
N SER A 145 -4.43 4.05 17.61
CA SER A 145 -3.27 3.33 17.09
C SER A 145 -2.75 3.85 15.74
N LEU A 146 -3.51 4.73 15.04
CA LEU A 146 -3.00 5.44 13.86
C LEU A 146 -1.84 6.37 14.21
N VAL A 147 -1.84 6.96 15.41
CA VAL A 147 -0.77 7.88 15.83
C VAL A 147 0.59 7.18 15.80
N PRO A 148 0.82 6.08 16.56
CA PRO A 148 2.08 5.36 16.48
C PRO A 148 2.34 4.76 15.09
N LEU A 149 1.32 4.33 14.36
CA LEU A 149 1.50 3.83 12.99
C LEU A 149 2.10 4.89 12.06
N ILE A 150 1.57 6.11 12.07
CA ILE A 150 2.03 7.16 11.16
C ILE A 150 3.40 7.70 11.61
N ILE A 151 3.70 7.70 12.90
CA ILE A 151 5.05 7.96 13.41
C ILE A 151 6.03 6.88 12.92
N PHE A 152 5.64 5.61 12.99
CA PHE A 152 6.44 4.52 12.43
C PHE A 152 6.70 4.69 10.93
N GLN A 153 5.69 5.14 10.17
CA GLN A 153 5.88 5.41 8.74
C GLN A 153 6.95 6.47 8.49
N ALA A 154 7.09 7.50 9.32
CA ALA A 154 8.17 8.48 9.18
C ALA A 154 9.56 7.83 9.31
N PHE A 155 9.77 6.95 10.30
CA PHE A 155 11.01 6.19 10.45
C PHE A 155 11.23 5.19 9.31
N LYS A 156 10.17 4.53 8.87
CA LYS A 156 10.20 3.60 7.74
C LYS A 156 10.65 4.32 6.47
N GLN A 157 9.99 5.41 6.10
CA GLN A 157 10.29 6.19 4.91
C GLN A 157 11.73 6.76 4.97
N PHE A 158 12.18 7.18 6.14
CA PHE A 158 13.55 7.62 6.35
C PHE A 158 14.55 6.48 6.11
N SER A 159 14.31 5.30 6.69
CA SER A 159 15.19 4.13 6.53
C SER A 159 15.25 3.68 5.07
N GLU A 160 14.11 3.68 4.39
CA GLU A 160 14.01 3.35 2.96
C GLU A 160 14.79 4.37 2.13
N GLY A 161 14.66 5.68 2.42
CA GLY A 161 15.42 6.74 1.75
C GLY A 161 16.93 6.58 1.87
N LEU A 162 17.42 6.01 2.98
CA LEU A 162 18.82 5.63 3.18
C LEU A 162 19.17 4.25 2.57
N SER A 163 18.31 3.68 1.74
CA SER A 163 18.47 2.33 1.15
C SER A 163 18.52 1.19 2.18
N GLN A 164 17.94 1.41 3.38
CA GLN A 164 17.95 0.44 4.49
C GLN A 164 16.56 -0.16 4.71
N THR A 165 16.03 -0.82 3.70
CA THR A 165 14.68 -1.39 3.70
C THR A 165 14.48 -2.56 4.68
N LYS A 166 15.56 -3.18 5.15
CA LYS A 166 15.51 -4.30 6.09
C LYS A 166 15.03 -3.92 7.50
N TYR A 167 15.36 -2.71 7.97
CA TYR A 167 15.04 -2.32 9.35
C TYR A 167 13.54 -2.14 9.58
N PRO A 168 12.80 -1.45 8.70
CA PRO A 168 11.34 -1.43 8.79
C PRO A 168 10.71 -2.82 8.70
N MET A 169 11.24 -3.70 7.83
CA MET A 169 10.78 -5.09 7.74
C MET A 169 10.91 -5.82 9.07
N TYR A 170 12.05 -5.74 9.74
CA TYR A 170 12.24 -6.39 11.05
C TYR A 170 11.27 -5.82 12.10
N ALA A 171 11.09 -4.50 12.13
CA ALA A 171 10.14 -3.86 13.03
C ALA A 171 8.71 -4.37 12.81
N THR A 172 8.30 -4.47 11.55
CA THR A 172 6.97 -4.98 11.16
C THR A 172 6.81 -6.44 11.56
N ILE A 173 7.78 -7.32 11.24
CA ILE A 173 7.68 -8.75 11.55
C ILE A 173 7.59 -8.98 13.06
N ILE A 174 8.43 -8.31 13.86
CA ILE A 174 8.40 -8.44 15.32
C ILE A 174 7.07 -7.95 15.88
N ALA A 175 6.59 -6.79 15.44
CA ALA A 175 5.31 -6.24 15.87
C ALA A 175 4.14 -7.18 15.50
N ASN A 176 4.20 -7.81 14.34
CA ASN A 176 3.20 -8.76 13.90
C ASN A 176 3.16 -10.02 14.78
N ILE A 177 4.32 -10.55 15.15
CA ILE A 177 4.40 -11.68 16.08
C ILE A 177 3.81 -11.29 17.44
N VAL A 178 4.17 -10.12 17.96
CA VAL A 178 3.62 -9.61 19.23
C VAL A 178 2.11 -9.39 19.13
N ASN A 179 1.63 -8.85 18.01
CA ASN A 179 0.19 -8.66 17.78
C ASN A 179 -0.57 -10.00 17.87
N ILE A 180 -0.13 -11.02 17.13
CA ILE A 180 -0.77 -12.35 17.13
C ILE A 180 -0.78 -12.95 18.54
N VAL A 181 0.34 -12.88 19.27
CA VAL A 181 0.45 -13.39 20.63
C VAL A 181 -0.49 -12.65 21.58
N LEU A 182 -0.47 -11.31 21.57
CA LEU A 182 -1.34 -10.49 22.42
C LEU A 182 -2.81 -10.68 22.09
N ASN A 183 -3.16 -10.78 20.82
CA ASN A 183 -4.52 -11.05 20.40
C ASN A 183 -5.00 -12.39 20.92
N TYR A 184 -4.20 -13.46 20.81
CA TYR A 184 -4.54 -14.75 21.39
C TYR A 184 -4.75 -14.68 22.89
N LEU A 185 -3.89 -14.00 23.62
CA LEU A 185 -3.99 -13.86 25.10
C LEU A 185 -5.21 -13.03 25.52
N LEU A 186 -5.46 -11.90 24.86
CA LEU A 186 -6.48 -10.94 25.29
C LEU A 186 -7.88 -11.22 24.71
N ILE A 187 -7.96 -11.79 23.52
CA ILE A 187 -9.26 -12.15 22.93
C ILE A 187 -9.90 -13.30 23.72
N PHE A 188 -9.11 -14.34 24.00
CA PHE A 188 -9.61 -15.58 24.61
C PHE A 188 -9.43 -15.64 26.14
N GLY A 189 -8.61 -14.76 26.71
CA GLY A 189 -8.32 -14.78 28.16
C GLY A 189 -7.41 -15.95 28.56
N SER A 190 -6.49 -16.35 27.68
CA SER A 190 -5.58 -17.48 27.90
C SER A 190 -4.49 -17.15 28.94
N PHE A 191 -3.98 -18.15 29.63
CA PHE A 191 -2.86 -18.03 30.60
C PHE A 191 -3.11 -17.01 31.73
N GLY A 192 -4.38 -16.80 32.16
CA GLY A 192 -4.72 -15.91 33.25
C GLY A 192 -4.91 -14.43 32.84
N PHE A 193 -4.84 -14.12 31.57
CA PHE A 193 -5.21 -12.81 31.07
C PHE A 193 -6.72 -12.61 31.04
N PRO A 194 -7.22 -11.36 31.16
CA PRO A 194 -8.65 -11.10 31.05
C PRO A 194 -9.17 -11.37 29.63
N LYS A 195 -10.35 -11.98 29.54
CA LYS A 195 -11.04 -12.19 28.25
C LYS A 195 -11.71 -10.87 27.83
N LEU A 196 -11.11 -10.17 26.88
CA LEU A 196 -11.55 -8.86 26.42
C LEU A 196 -12.23 -8.88 25.04
N GLY A 197 -12.30 -10.05 24.38
CA GLY A 197 -12.89 -10.16 23.05
C GLY A 197 -12.26 -9.22 22.03
N ILE A 198 -13.07 -8.52 21.23
CA ILE A 198 -12.56 -7.60 20.18
C ILE A 198 -11.79 -6.40 20.73
N VAL A 199 -12.09 -5.97 21.95
CA VAL A 199 -11.29 -4.92 22.63
C VAL A 199 -9.86 -5.40 22.86
N GLY A 200 -9.69 -6.70 23.17
CA GLY A 200 -8.39 -7.34 23.27
C GLY A 200 -7.61 -7.27 21.96
N ALA A 201 -8.26 -7.51 20.81
CA ALA A 201 -7.67 -7.36 19.50
C ALA A 201 -7.23 -5.90 19.22
N ALA A 202 -8.04 -4.92 19.62
CA ALA A 202 -7.69 -3.51 19.48
C ALA A 202 -6.46 -3.12 20.34
N ILE A 203 -6.38 -3.63 21.58
CA ILE A 203 -5.22 -3.44 22.46
C ILE A 203 -3.98 -4.08 21.88
N GLY A 204 -4.06 -5.30 21.34
CA GLY A 204 -2.97 -5.98 20.67
C GLY A 204 -2.45 -5.18 19.47
N THR A 205 -3.35 -4.65 18.63
CA THR A 205 -3.02 -3.78 17.51
C THR A 205 -2.33 -2.49 17.96
N LEU A 206 -2.87 -1.82 18.97
CA LEU A 206 -2.29 -0.60 19.53
C LEU A 206 -0.88 -0.86 20.07
N THR A 207 -0.72 -1.88 20.89
CA THR A 207 0.56 -2.25 21.50
C THR A 207 1.60 -2.61 20.45
N SER A 208 1.23 -3.41 19.46
CA SER A 208 2.15 -3.79 18.37
C SER A 208 2.63 -2.58 17.57
N ARG A 209 1.77 -1.58 17.32
CA ARG A 209 2.15 -0.35 16.62
C ARG A 209 3.11 0.52 17.44
N PHE A 210 2.96 0.58 18.75
CA PHE A 210 3.95 1.21 19.62
C PHE A 210 5.29 0.45 19.58
N ILE A 211 5.26 -0.87 19.63
CA ILE A 211 6.47 -1.70 19.52
C ILE A 211 7.19 -1.45 18.21
N MET A 212 6.47 -1.29 17.08
CA MET A 212 7.09 -0.92 15.81
C MET A 212 7.90 0.37 15.90
N VAL A 213 7.33 1.42 16.52
CA VAL A 213 7.99 2.72 16.68
C VAL A 213 9.23 2.60 17.56
N PHE A 214 9.10 1.98 18.74
CA PHE A 214 10.22 1.84 19.67
C PHE A 214 11.31 0.95 19.11
N TYR A 215 10.95 -0.16 18.48
CA TYR A 215 11.93 -1.09 17.92
C TYR A 215 12.76 -0.45 16.81
N ILE A 216 12.13 0.22 15.85
CA ILE A 216 12.87 0.88 14.75
C ILE A 216 13.73 2.02 15.28
N TRP A 217 13.24 2.80 16.25
CA TRP A 217 14.00 3.87 16.88
C TRP A 217 15.23 3.33 17.63
N PHE A 218 15.09 2.29 18.46
CA PHE A 218 16.19 1.63 19.16
C PHE A 218 17.21 1.05 18.17
N LEU A 219 16.72 0.41 17.11
CA LEU A 219 17.57 -0.22 16.12
C LEU A 219 18.41 0.83 15.35
N LEU A 220 17.81 1.94 14.95
CA LEU A 220 18.52 3.03 14.27
C LEU A 220 19.48 3.74 15.23
N ARG A 221 19.09 3.97 16.48
CA ARG A 221 19.95 4.60 17.50
C ARG A 221 21.15 3.73 17.86
N GLY A 222 21.00 2.41 17.91
CA GLY A 222 22.05 1.47 18.26
C GLY A 222 23.13 1.29 17.17
N LYS A 223 22.86 1.68 15.95
CA LYS A 223 23.82 1.57 14.84
C LYS A 223 24.62 2.86 14.69
N LYS A 224 25.96 2.81 14.85
CA LYS A 224 26.86 3.97 14.70
C LYS A 224 26.59 4.79 13.44
N LYS A 225 26.27 4.11 12.32
CA LYS A 225 25.96 4.76 11.03
C LYS A 225 24.74 5.68 11.10
N PHE A 226 23.73 5.38 11.93
CA PHE A 226 22.45 6.10 11.95
C PHE A 226 22.24 6.90 13.24
N HIS A 227 23.09 6.72 14.24
CA HIS A 227 22.98 7.38 15.55
C HIS A 227 22.78 8.91 15.42
N ASP A 228 23.61 9.54 14.59
CA ASP A 228 23.61 11.00 14.42
C ASP A 228 22.32 11.53 13.75
N TYR A 229 21.63 10.67 12.97
CA TYR A 229 20.40 11.06 12.31
C TYR A 229 19.19 11.04 13.25
N VAL A 230 19.16 10.15 14.24
CA VAL A 230 18.00 9.92 15.13
C VAL A 230 18.19 10.46 16.54
N THR A 231 19.33 11.12 16.81
CA THR A 231 19.63 11.74 18.12
C THR A 231 19.88 13.24 17.97
N GLY A 232 19.73 13.98 19.07
CA GLY A 232 20.02 15.41 19.11
C GLY A 232 19.08 16.25 18.25
N PHE A 233 17.79 15.89 18.19
CA PHE A 233 16.77 16.71 17.54
C PHE A 233 16.51 17.99 18.36
N ASN A 234 16.54 19.14 17.68
CA ASN A 234 16.06 20.38 18.25
C ASN A 234 14.68 20.71 17.65
N PHE A 235 13.63 20.27 18.31
CA PHE A 235 12.25 20.52 17.88
C PHE A 235 11.80 21.98 18.06
N ARG A 236 12.58 22.83 18.74
CA ARG A 236 12.28 24.27 18.83
C ARG A 236 12.66 25.03 17.55
N LYS A 237 13.61 24.48 16.78
CA LYS A 237 14.04 25.07 15.50
C LYS A 237 13.31 24.33 14.34
N ILE A 238 12.13 24.82 14.00
CA ILE A 238 11.34 24.33 12.85
C ILE A 238 11.66 25.21 11.65
N GLU A 239 12.00 24.57 10.52
CA GLU A 239 12.28 25.22 9.26
C GLU A 239 11.05 25.14 8.35
N ASN A 240 10.33 26.27 8.22
CA ASN A 240 9.11 26.34 7.42
C ASN A 240 9.34 25.90 5.97
N ARG A 241 10.53 26.15 5.42
CA ARG A 241 10.88 25.71 4.06
C ARG A 241 10.83 24.20 3.91
N VAL A 242 11.37 23.45 4.89
CA VAL A 242 11.37 21.99 4.87
C VAL A 242 9.95 21.45 5.12
N MET A 243 9.23 22.06 6.07
CA MET A 243 7.82 21.71 6.35
C MET A 243 6.96 21.85 5.10
N ASN A 244 7.03 23.01 4.44
CA ASN A 244 6.26 23.28 3.22
C ASN A 244 6.65 22.32 2.08
N LYS A 245 7.94 21.96 1.98
CA LYS A 245 8.39 20.98 0.99
C LYS A 245 7.78 19.60 1.25
N ILE A 246 7.79 19.13 2.50
CA ILE A 246 7.19 17.84 2.87
C ILE A 246 5.66 17.87 2.64
N VAL A 247 4.97 18.93 3.05
CA VAL A 247 3.51 19.08 2.81
C VAL A 247 3.20 19.13 1.33
N GLY A 248 4.00 19.88 0.55
CA GLY A 248 3.84 20.01 -0.91
C GLY A 248 4.03 18.69 -1.68
N LEU A 249 4.78 17.75 -1.12
CA LEU A 249 4.93 16.38 -1.65
C LEU A 249 3.92 15.41 -1.02
N GLY A 250 3.68 15.52 0.27
CA GLY A 250 2.87 14.58 1.04
C GLY A 250 1.38 14.69 0.77
N PHE A 251 0.85 15.90 0.68
CA PHE A 251 -0.58 16.09 0.45
C PHE A 251 -1.04 15.53 -0.91
N PRO A 252 -0.37 15.83 -2.05
CA PRO A 252 -0.72 15.18 -3.31
C PRO A 252 -0.56 13.66 -3.27
N SER A 253 0.47 13.14 -2.60
CA SER A 253 0.68 11.70 -2.45
C SER A 253 -0.41 11.02 -1.61
N ALA A 254 -0.92 11.71 -0.58
CA ALA A 254 -2.05 11.25 0.21
C ALA A 254 -3.33 11.17 -0.64
N LEU A 255 -3.62 12.23 -1.40
CA LEU A 255 -4.77 12.24 -2.32
C LEU A 255 -4.68 11.15 -3.36
N GLN A 256 -3.49 10.90 -3.90
CA GLN A 256 -3.28 9.84 -4.89
C GLN A 256 -3.59 8.46 -4.32
N MET A 257 -3.11 8.16 -3.11
CA MET A 257 -3.43 6.90 -2.44
C MET A 257 -4.92 6.79 -2.09
N PHE A 258 -5.55 7.90 -1.70
CA PHE A 258 -6.99 7.95 -1.49
C PHE A 258 -7.76 7.65 -2.79
N PHE A 259 -7.40 8.25 -3.92
CA PHE A 259 -8.07 8.00 -5.21
C PHE A 259 -7.96 6.54 -5.64
N GLU A 260 -6.82 5.91 -5.39
CA GLU A 260 -6.58 4.50 -5.65
C GLU A 260 -7.48 3.60 -4.79
N VAL A 261 -7.50 3.82 -3.49
CA VAL A 261 -8.37 3.07 -2.57
C VAL A 261 -9.86 3.28 -2.94
N ALA A 262 -10.24 4.50 -3.27
CA ALA A 262 -11.61 4.84 -3.57
C ALA A 262 -12.13 4.20 -4.88
N ILE A 263 -11.29 4.05 -5.91
CA ILE A 263 -11.73 3.39 -7.15
C ILE A 263 -11.97 1.90 -6.94
N PHE A 264 -11.12 1.21 -6.16
CA PHE A 264 -11.34 -0.19 -5.82
C PHE A 264 -12.59 -0.38 -4.94
N THR A 265 -12.84 0.55 -4.02
CA THR A 265 -14.08 0.58 -3.23
C THR A 265 -15.31 0.77 -4.13
N GLY A 266 -15.21 1.63 -5.14
CA GLY A 266 -16.24 1.82 -6.16
C GLY A 266 -16.50 0.54 -6.96
N ALA A 267 -15.47 -0.22 -7.32
CA ALA A 267 -15.61 -1.49 -8.01
C ALA A 267 -16.30 -2.56 -7.14
N ILE A 268 -16.02 -2.59 -5.85
CA ILE A 268 -16.70 -3.47 -4.88
C ILE A 268 -18.20 -3.10 -4.82
N TRP A 269 -18.51 -1.81 -4.76
CA TRP A 269 -19.88 -1.34 -4.74
C TRP A 269 -20.63 -1.71 -6.04
N LEU A 270 -20.03 -1.47 -7.22
CA LEU A 270 -20.61 -1.86 -8.51
C LEU A 270 -20.86 -3.37 -8.59
N SER A 271 -19.93 -4.18 -8.10
CA SER A 271 -20.08 -5.64 -8.06
C SER A 271 -21.23 -6.07 -7.14
N GLY A 272 -21.43 -5.36 -6.02
CA GLY A 272 -22.55 -5.59 -5.12
C GLY A 272 -23.92 -5.32 -5.77
N VAL A 273 -24.03 -4.29 -6.64
CA VAL A 273 -25.23 -4.00 -7.42
C VAL A 273 -25.59 -5.15 -8.37
N LEU A 274 -24.59 -5.86 -8.90
CA LEU A 274 -24.80 -7.04 -9.77
C LEU A 274 -25.23 -8.30 -9.01
N GLY A 275 -25.11 -8.32 -7.69
CA GLY A 275 -25.56 -9.41 -6.83
C GLY A 275 -24.46 -10.08 -6.02
N LYS A 276 -24.85 -10.96 -5.10
CA LYS A 276 -23.97 -11.63 -4.14
C LYS A 276 -22.83 -12.43 -4.78
N ASN A 277 -23.14 -13.18 -5.86
CA ASN A 277 -22.18 -14.04 -6.54
C ASN A 277 -21.13 -13.20 -7.30
N ALA A 278 -21.54 -12.11 -7.93
CA ALA A 278 -20.64 -11.15 -8.58
C ALA A 278 -19.70 -10.49 -7.56
N GLN A 279 -20.23 -10.09 -6.41
CA GLN A 279 -19.44 -9.50 -5.32
C GLN A 279 -18.43 -10.50 -4.73
N ALA A 280 -18.82 -11.76 -4.54
CA ALA A 280 -17.92 -12.81 -4.06
C ALA A 280 -16.79 -13.08 -5.07
N ALA A 281 -17.11 -13.19 -6.35
CA ALA A 281 -16.12 -13.38 -7.42
C ALA A 281 -15.14 -12.19 -7.50
N ASN A 282 -15.65 -10.96 -7.40
CA ASN A 282 -14.84 -9.76 -7.35
C ASN A 282 -13.87 -9.76 -6.15
N GLN A 283 -14.34 -10.20 -4.98
CA GLN A 283 -13.50 -10.28 -3.77
C GLN A 283 -12.35 -11.28 -3.94
N ILE A 284 -12.61 -12.45 -4.56
CA ILE A 284 -11.56 -13.44 -4.87
C ILE A 284 -10.51 -12.83 -5.79
N ALA A 285 -10.95 -12.20 -6.88
CA ALA A 285 -10.05 -11.57 -7.84
C ALA A 285 -9.23 -10.43 -7.23
N LEU A 286 -9.85 -9.57 -6.40
CA LEU A 286 -9.14 -8.49 -5.68
C LEU A 286 -8.12 -9.03 -4.67
N ASN A 287 -8.45 -10.08 -3.92
CA ASN A 287 -7.52 -10.67 -2.97
C ASN A 287 -6.26 -11.20 -3.66
N LEU A 288 -6.42 -11.92 -4.77
CA LEU A 288 -5.30 -12.45 -5.53
C LEU A 288 -4.48 -11.33 -6.18
N SER A 289 -5.15 -10.33 -6.77
CA SER A 289 -4.48 -9.18 -7.40
C SER A 289 -3.74 -8.32 -6.36
N SER A 290 -4.26 -8.18 -5.14
CA SER A 290 -3.58 -7.43 -4.09
C SER A 290 -2.26 -8.07 -3.65
N MET A 291 -2.14 -9.40 -3.71
CA MET A 291 -0.89 -10.10 -3.40
C MET A 291 0.19 -9.80 -4.45
N THR A 292 -0.17 -9.80 -5.75
CA THR A 292 0.77 -9.48 -6.83
C THR A 292 1.14 -7.99 -6.81
N PHE A 293 0.19 -7.10 -6.52
CA PHE A 293 0.41 -5.67 -6.36
C PHE A 293 1.51 -5.33 -5.35
N MET A 294 1.67 -6.12 -4.27
CA MET A 294 2.74 -5.89 -3.28
C MET A 294 4.14 -6.01 -3.88
N PHE A 295 4.32 -6.81 -4.93
CA PHE A 295 5.59 -6.90 -5.65
C PHE A 295 5.86 -5.63 -6.45
N GLY A 296 4.86 -5.13 -7.16
CA GLY A 296 4.92 -3.83 -7.86
C GLY A 296 5.23 -2.69 -6.89
N MET A 297 4.56 -2.64 -5.74
CA MET A 297 4.82 -1.64 -4.69
C MET A 297 6.25 -1.69 -4.16
N GLY A 298 6.77 -2.89 -3.88
CA GLY A 298 8.16 -3.04 -3.43
C GLY A 298 9.18 -2.56 -4.46
N LEU A 299 8.96 -2.84 -5.73
CA LEU A 299 9.78 -2.34 -6.85
C LEU A 299 9.58 -0.82 -7.04
N GLY A 300 8.39 -0.29 -6.82
CA GLY A 300 8.10 1.15 -6.80
C GLY A 300 8.89 1.91 -5.74
N VAL A 301 9.00 1.35 -4.53
CA VAL A 301 9.85 1.90 -3.47
C VAL A 301 11.33 1.86 -3.89
N ALA A 302 11.81 0.77 -4.49
CA ALA A 302 13.18 0.69 -5.00
C ALA A 302 13.44 1.74 -6.09
N ALA A 303 12.47 1.98 -7.00
CA ALA A 303 12.57 3.03 -8.02
C ALA A 303 12.66 4.42 -7.38
N MET A 304 11.81 4.71 -6.39
CA MET A 304 11.80 5.99 -5.67
C MET A 304 13.15 6.26 -4.97
N ILE A 305 13.71 5.26 -4.30
CA ILE A 305 15.00 5.36 -3.61
C ILE A 305 16.12 5.62 -4.62
N ARG A 306 16.22 4.81 -5.67
CA ARG A 306 17.33 4.89 -6.63
C ARG A 306 17.30 6.16 -7.46
N VAL A 307 16.10 6.57 -7.89
CA VAL A 307 15.92 7.84 -8.61
C VAL A 307 16.26 9.04 -7.72
N GLY A 308 15.79 9.04 -6.47
CA GLY A 308 16.11 10.10 -5.50
C GLY A 308 17.63 10.19 -5.23
N ASN A 309 18.29 9.05 -5.06
CA ASN A 309 19.74 8.97 -4.85
C ASN A 309 20.53 9.56 -6.04
N GLN A 310 20.19 9.16 -7.26
CA GLN A 310 20.85 9.68 -8.48
C GLN A 310 20.55 11.15 -8.74
N LYS A 311 19.38 11.62 -8.36
CA LYS A 311 19.05 13.04 -8.37
C LYS A 311 19.97 13.84 -7.42
N GLY A 312 20.25 13.30 -6.23
CA GLY A 312 21.22 13.89 -5.29
C GLY A 312 22.64 13.96 -5.86
N LEU A 313 23.05 12.94 -6.61
CA LEU A 313 24.33 12.87 -7.32
C LEU A 313 24.37 13.73 -8.58
N GLN A 314 23.27 14.37 -8.99
CA GLN A 314 23.14 15.11 -10.28
C GLN A 314 23.45 14.27 -11.53
N ASN A 315 23.33 12.93 -11.43
CA ASN A 315 23.60 12.02 -12.52
C ASN A 315 22.32 11.57 -13.23
N PHE A 316 21.76 12.44 -14.06
CA PHE A 316 20.46 12.26 -14.69
C PHE A 316 20.45 11.15 -15.77
N LYS A 317 21.60 10.91 -16.45
CA LYS A 317 21.71 9.79 -17.40
C LYS A 317 21.58 8.45 -16.68
N GLU A 318 22.31 8.30 -15.58
CA GLU A 318 22.25 7.10 -14.74
C GLU A 318 20.89 6.95 -14.07
N LEU A 319 20.30 8.04 -13.57
CA LEU A 319 18.95 8.08 -13.02
C LEU A 319 17.94 7.42 -13.98
N ARG A 320 17.95 7.87 -15.25
CA ARG A 320 17.03 7.35 -16.27
C ARG A 320 17.31 5.87 -16.56
N ARG A 321 18.59 5.48 -16.67
CA ARG A 321 18.99 4.09 -16.90
C ARG A 321 18.49 3.17 -15.80
N LEU A 322 18.68 3.57 -14.53
CA LEU A 322 18.26 2.79 -13.36
C LEU A 322 16.75 2.67 -13.28
N ALA A 323 16.01 3.75 -13.53
CA ALA A 323 14.56 3.71 -13.54
C ALA A 323 14.02 2.75 -14.61
N ILE A 324 14.54 2.82 -15.85
CA ILE A 324 14.14 1.92 -16.93
C ILE A 324 14.49 0.46 -16.60
N SER A 325 15.64 0.21 -15.95
CA SER A 325 16.00 -1.13 -15.46
C SER A 325 14.96 -1.69 -14.50
N ILE A 326 14.44 -0.87 -13.58
CA ILE A 326 13.40 -1.31 -12.62
C ILE A 326 12.06 -1.50 -13.35
N PHE A 327 11.69 -0.63 -14.29
CA PHE A 327 10.47 -0.81 -15.09
C PHE A 327 10.50 -2.13 -15.87
N PHE A 328 11.64 -2.46 -16.44
CA PHE A 328 11.83 -3.72 -17.16
C PHE A 328 11.77 -4.94 -16.21
N LEU A 329 12.41 -4.87 -15.04
CA LEU A 329 12.30 -5.91 -14.03
C LEU A 329 10.84 -6.11 -13.58
N THR A 330 10.12 -5.02 -13.34
CA THR A 330 8.69 -5.08 -12.94
C THR A 330 7.87 -5.74 -14.05
N PHE A 331 8.05 -5.34 -15.29
CA PHE A 331 7.35 -5.94 -16.41
C PHE A 331 7.57 -7.47 -16.50
N LEU A 332 8.79 -7.94 -16.27
CA LEU A 332 9.09 -9.38 -16.24
C LEU A 332 8.40 -10.09 -15.07
N VAL A 333 8.40 -9.49 -13.88
CA VAL A 333 7.73 -10.05 -12.70
C VAL A 333 6.22 -10.13 -12.93
N GLU A 334 5.63 -9.06 -13.46
CA GLU A 334 4.17 -9.03 -13.71
C GLU A 334 3.76 -9.99 -14.84
N ILE A 335 4.62 -10.24 -15.85
CA ILE A 335 4.36 -11.30 -16.83
C ILE A 335 4.31 -12.68 -16.16
N VAL A 336 5.20 -12.97 -15.21
CA VAL A 336 5.16 -14.25 -14.49
C VAL A 336 3.83 -14.40 -13.74
N PHE A 337 3.38 -13.36 -13.05
CA PHE A 337 2.09 -13.37 -12.36
C PHE A 337 0.91 -13.45 -13.34
N ALA A 338 0.98 -12.75 -14.48
CA ALA A 338 -0.04 -12.85 -15.51
C ALA A 338 -0.18 -14.28 -16.03
N LEU A 339 0.92 -14.96 -16.30
CA LEU A 339 0.93 -16.36 -16.69
C LEU A 339 0.36 -17.27 -15.60
N LEU A 340 0.72 -17.04 -14.33
CA LEU A 340 0.14 -17.77 -13.19
C LEU A 340 -1.38 -17.58 -13.11
N PHE A 341 -1.89 -16.38 -13.33
CA PHE A 341 -3.34 -16.14 -13.35
C PHE A 341 -4.03 -16.80 -14.52
N LEU A 342 -3.46 -16.71 -15.72
CA LEU A 342 -4.03 -17.35 -16.91
C LEU A 342 -4.07 -18.88 -16.79
N LEU A 343 -3.02 -19.48 -16.27
CA LEU A 343 -2.94 -20.94 -16.09
C LEU A 343 -3.76 -21.43 -14.91
N GLY A 344 -3.77 -20.65 -13.81
CA GLY A 344 -4.44 -21.02 -12.56
C GLY A 344 -5.87 -20.52 -12.41
N ARG A 345 -6.42 -19.75 -13.35
CA ARG A 345 -7.71 -19.07 -13.22
C ARG A 345 -8.88 -19.98 -12.87
N ASN A 346 -8.85 -21.23 -13.29
CA ASN A 346 -9.91 -22.20 -12.99
C ASN A 346 -9.69 -22.89 -11.64
N TRP A 347 -8.47 -22.89 -11.13
CA TRP A 347 -8.09 -23.54 -9.88
C TRP A 347 -8.05 -22.58 -8.68
N PHE A 348 -7.53 -21.36 -8.82
CA PHE A 348 -7.44 -20.41 -7.71
C PHE A 348 -8.79 -20.14 -7.01
N PRO A 349 -9.92 -19.96 -7.71
CA PRO A 349 -11.20 -19.76 -7.04
C PRO A 349 -11.65 -20.95 -6.17
N THR A 350 -11.25 -22.20 -6.51
CA THR A 350 -11.61 -23.40 -5.75
C THR A 350 -10.90 -23.47 -4.41
N ILE A 351 -9.85 -22.67 -4.18
CA ILE A 351 -9.20 -22.57 -2.86
C ILE A 351 -10.12 -21.84 -1.86
N TYR A 352 -10.98 -20.95 -2.36
CA TYR A 352 -11.88 -20.13 -1.53
C TYR A 352 -13.24 -20.80 -1.28
N LEU A 353 -13.67 -21.70 -2.17
CA LEU A 353 -15.00 -22.26 -2.18
C LEU A 353 -14.97 -23.78 -2.28
N ASP A 354 -15.74 -24.45 -1.42
CA ASP A 354 -15.89 -25.90 -1.49
C ASP A 354 -16.86 -26.26 -2.63
N VAL A 355 -16.34 -26.91 -3.67
CA VAL A 355 -17.11 -27.41 -4.82
C VAL A 355 -18.04 -28.56 -4.46
N ASN A 356 -17.79 -29.23 -3.33
CA ASN A 356 -18.57 -30.40 -2.87
C ASN A 356 -19.68 -30.03 -1.87
N ASP A 357 -19.82 -28.76 -1.52
CA ASP A 357 -20.90 -28.28 -0.64
C ASP A 357 -22.23 -28.34 -1.37
N VAL A 358 -22.97 -29.43 -1.13
CA VAL A 358 -24.28 -29.70 -1.80
C VAL A 358 -25.30 -28.58 -1.58
N LYS A 359 -25.25 -27.88 -0.45
CA LYS A 359 -26.20 -26.80 -0.13
C LYS A 359 -25.99 -25.53 -0.97
N ASN A 360 -24.75 -25.23 -1.29
CA ASN A 360 -24.35 -24.01 -2.00
C ASN A 360 -23.74 -24.29 -3.39
N MET A 361 -23.87 -25.50 -3.90
CA MET A 361 -23.20 -25.97 -5.11
C MET A 361 -23.46 -25.08 -6.34
N ALA A 362 -24.70 -24.63 -6.54
CA ALA A 362 -25.07 -23.76 -7.66
C ALA A 362 -24.40 -22.38 -7.57
N ASP A 363 -24.47 -21.74 -6.39
CA ASP A 363 -23.84 -20.45 -6.14
C ASP A 363 -22.31 -20.54 -6.22
N ASN A 364 -21.71 -21.56 -5.61
CA ASN A 364 -20.26 -21.77 -5.64
C ASN A 364 -19.74 -21.98 -7.06
N THR A 365 -20.46 -22.75 -7.88
CA THR A 365 -20.12 -22.98 -9.30
C THR A 365 -20.17 -21.67 -10.09
N GLU A 366 -21.22 -20.86 -9.91
CA GLU A 366 -21.34 -19.56 -10.58
C GLU A 366 -20.23 -18.61 -10.18
N VAL A 367 -19.91 -18.52 -8.88
CA VAL A 367 -18.81 -17.69 -8.38
C VAL A 367 -17.46 -18.12 -8.95
N ILE A 368 -17.19 -19.43 -9.04
CA ILE A 368 -15.94 -19.95 -9.62
C ILE A 368 -15.84 -19.57 -11.10
N ILE A 369 -16.91 -19.69 -11.87
CA ILE A 369 -16.93 -19.29 -13.29
C ILE A 369 -16.68 -17.80 -13.43
N LEU A 370 -17.39 -16.97 -12.68
CA LEU A 370 -17.20 -15.52 -12.68
C LEU A 370 -15.78 -15.12 -12.26
N ALA A 371 -15.28 -15.68 -11.18
CA ALA A 371 -13.92 -15.42 -10.69
C ALA A 371 -12.85 -15.83 -11.72
N SER A 372 -13.05 -16.95 -12.43
CA SER A 372 -12.15 -17.37 -13.51
C SER A 372 -12.12 -16.36 -14.67
N GLN A 373 -13.29 -15.78 -15.04
CA GLN A 373 -13.37 -14.72 -16.02
C GLN A 373 -12.69 -13.44 -15.55
N LEU A 374 -12.88 -13.06 -14.28
CA LEU A 374 -12.24 -11.89 -13.71
C LEU A 374 -10.72 -12.07 -13.63
N LEU A 375 -10.22 -13.26 -13.29
CA LEU A 375 -8.79 -13.57 -13.26
C LEU A 375 -8.14 -13.52 -14.65
N PHE A 376 -8.90 -13.80 -15.71
CA PHE A 376 -8.43 -13.57 -17.08
C PHE A 376 -8.14 -12.08 -17.32
N VAL A 377 -9.05 -11.18 -16.93
CA VAL A 377 -8.84 -9.74 -17.06
C VAL A 377 -7.74 -9.26 -16.08
N ALA A 378 -7.73 -9.80 -14.86
CA ALA A 378 -6.74 -9.51 -13.84
C ALA A 378 -5.30 -9.82 -14.28
N ALA A 379 -5.10 -10.83 -15.12
CA ALA A 379 -3.78 -11.14 -15.69
C ALA A 379 -3.18 -9.97 -16.49
N PHE A 380 -4.00 -9.22 -17.22
CA PHE A 380 -3.55 -8.02 -17.94
C PHE A 380 -3.56 -6.79 -17.06
N PHE A 381 -4.54 -6.68 -16.16
CA PHE A 381 -4.69 -5.61 -15.20
C PHE A 381 -3.43 -5.42 -14.34
N GLN A 382 -2.88 -6.49 -13.78
CA GLN A 382 -1.72 -6.39 -12.90
C GLN A 382 -0.44 -5.95 -13.62
N ILE A 383 -0.29 -6.21 -14.92
CA ILE A 383 0.85 -5.68 -15.70
C ILE A 383 0.77 -4.15 -15.74
N SER A 384 -0.43 -3.61 -16.03
CA SER A 384 -0.65 -2.16 -16.05
C SER A 384 -0.48 -1.54 -14.66
N ASP A 385 -0.96 -2.22 -13.62
CA ASP A 385 -0.88 -1.80 -12.23
C ASP A 385 0.57 -1.76 -11.74
N GLY A 386 1.33 -2.81 -11.95
CA GLY A 386 2.75 -2.87 -11.58
C GLY A 386 3.58 -1.80 -12.29
N ILE A 387 3.39 -1.60 -13.59
CA ILE A 387 4.09 -0.55 -14.33
C ILE A 387 3.69 0.83 -13.83
N GLN A 388 2.39 1.08 -13.60
CA GLN A 388 1.89 2.34 -13.07
C GLN A 388 2.55 2.69 -11.74
N VAL A 389 2.59 1.75 -10.79
CA VAL A 389 3.15 1.96 -9.44
C VAL A 389 4.64 2.22 -9.47
N VAL A 390 5.39 1.51 -10.33
CA VAL A 390 6.84 1.67 -10.42
C VAL A 390 7.23 2.99 -11.08
N VAL A 391 6.51 3.40 -12.14
CA VAL A 391 6.72 4.70 -12.79
C VAL A 391 6.38 5.83 -11.83
N LEU A 392 5.30 5.67 -11.07
CA LEU A 392 4.92 6.60 -10.02
C LEU A 392 5.98 6.71 -8.92
N GLY A 393 6.56 5.58 -8.51
CA GLY A 393 7.69 5.55 -7.58
C GLY A 393 8.88 6.36 -8.09
N ALA A 394 9.24 6.20 -9.36
CA ALA A 394 10.29 6.98 -10.01
C ALA A 394 9.99 8.48 -10.06
N LEU A 395 8.75 8.88 -10.37
CA LEU A 395 8.30 10.28 -10.35
C LEU A 395 8.34 10.87 -8.95
N ARG A 396 7.94 10.12 -7.92
CA ARG A 396 8.10 10.51 -6.51
C ARG A 396 9.58 10.69 -6.16
N GLY A 397 10.47 9.83 -6.64
CA GLY A 397 11.92 9.99 -6.50
C GLY A 397 12.45 11.27 -7.12
N LEU A 398 11.89 11.71 -8.24
CA LEU A 398 12.13 13.02 -8.84
C LEU A 398 11.50 14.18 -8.06
N GLN A 399 10.64 13.90 -7.07
CA GLN A 399 9.81 14.86 -6.33
C GLN A 399 8.73 15.53 -7.22
N ASP A 400 8.37 14.89 -8.31
CA ASP A 400 7.22 15.30 -9.11
C ASP A 400 6.01 14.47 -8.67
N VAL A 401 5.12 15.07 -7.89
CA VAL A 401 3.93 14.41 -7.33
C VAL A 401 2.62 15.06 -7.74
N LYS A 402 2.61 16.38 -7.97
CA LYS A 402 1.38 17.14 -8.27
C LYS A 402 0.74 16.71 -9.59
N ILE A 403 1.56 16.65 -10.64
CA ILE A 403 1.08 16.24 -11.97
C ILE A 403 0.71 14.75 -11.99
N PRO A 404 1.52 13.83 -11.43
CA PRO A 404 1.10 12.44 -11.25
C PRO A 404 -0.22 12.26 -10.50
N THR A 405 -0.49 13.05 -9.45
CA THR A 405 -1.78 13.02 -8.75
C THR A 405 -2.94 13.43 -9.64
N ALA A 406 -2.78 14.47 -10.45
CA ALA A 406 -3.79 14.87 -11.43
C ALA A 406 -4.00 13.79 -12.50
N ILE A 407 -2.91 13.19 -12.99
CA ILE A 407 -2.97 12.08 -13.97
C ILE A 407 -3.75 10.89 -13.39
N THR A 408 -3.47 10.47 -12.17
CA THR A 408 -4.16 9.34 -11.54
C THR A 408 -5.64 9.65 -11.30
N PHE A 409 -5.97 10.88 -10.89
CA PHE A 409 -7.35 11.30 -10.77
C PHE A 409 -8.10 11.19 -12.12
N VAL A 410 -7.54 11.76 -13.18
CA VAL A 410 -8.14 11.70 -14.52
C VAL A 410 -8.29 10.25 -15.00
N ALA A 411 -7.24 9.46 -14.89
CA ALA A 411 -7.22 8.08 -15.36
C ALA A 411 -8.23 7.20 -14.61
N TYR A 412 -8.33 7.35 -13.29
CA TYR A 412 -9.20 6.51 -12.48
C TYR A 412 -10.65 6.99 -12.50
N TRP A 413 -10.89 8.28 -12.29
CA TRP A 413 -12.23 8.82 -12.05
C TRP A 413 -12.92 9.35 -13.30
N LEU A 414 -12.16 9.82 -14.31
CA LEU A 414 -12.76 10.31 -15.57
C LEU A 414 -12.70 9.28 -16.71
N ILE A 415 -11.81 8.28 -16.63
CA ILE A 415 -11.69 7.23 -17.64
C ILE A 415 -12.15 5.88 -17.06
N GLY A 416 -11.47 5.37 -16.04
CA GLY A 416 -11.67 4.01 -15.52
C GLY A 416 -13.04 3.80 -14.92
N PHE A 417 -13.48 4.64 -13.98
CA PHE A 417 -14.75 4.48 -13.28
C PHE A 417 -15.97 4.60 -14.20
N PRO A 418 -16.07 5.61 -15.10
CA PRO A 418 -17.20 5.69 -16.05
C PRO A 418 -17.28 4.48 -16.98
N ILE A 419 -16.13 3.95 -17.45
CA ILE A 419 -16.11 2.74 -18.28
C ILE A 419 -16.53 1.52 -17.45
N SER A 420 -16.04 1.38 -16.20
CA SER A 420 -16.47 0.32 -15.27
C SER A 420 -17.97 0.36 -15.02
N TYR A 421 -18.52 1.56 -14.78
CA TYR A 421 -19.94 1.77 -14.56
C TYR A 421 -20.77 1.38 -15.79
N TYR A 422 -20.40 1.92 -16.95
CA TYR A 422 -21.14 1.67 -18.19
C TYR A 422 -21.07 0.20 -18.62
N LEU A 423 -19.88 -0.38 -18.70
CA LEU A 423 -19.70 -1.78 -19.10
C LEU A 423 -20.27 -2.76 -18.07
N GLY A 424 -20.20 -2.41 -16.78
CA GLY A 424 -20.69 -3.26 -15.70
C GLY A 424 -22.21 -3.29 -15.59
N LEU A 425 -22.87 -2.13 -15.69
CA LEU A 425 -24.30 -2.04 -15.40
C LEU A 425 -25.19 -1.93 -16.65
N HIS A 426 -24.63 -1.57 -17.81
CA HIS A 426 -25.40 -1.31 -19.03
C HIS A 426 -25.05 -2.22 -20.21
N THR A 427 -24.19 -3.24 -19.98
CA THR A 427 -23.84 -4.24 -20.99
C THR A 427 -23.88 -5.65 -20.40
N ASP A 428 -23.88 -6.66 -21.28
CA ASP A 428 -23.85 -8.08 -20.88
C ASP A 428 -22.51 -8.51 -20.26
N LEU A 429 -21.50 -7.64 -20.26
CA LEU A 429 -20.18 -7.92 -19.66
C LEU A 429 -20.22 -7.98 -18.12
N LYS A 430 -21.17 -7.26 -17.49
CA LYS A 430 -21.39 -7.29 -16.02
C LYS A 430 -20.07 -7.16 -15.23
N SER A 431 -19.76 -8.12 -14.36
CA SER A 431 -18.55 -8.10 -13.52
C SER A 431 -17.25 -8.00 -14.34
N THR A 432 -17.16 -8.66 -15.50
CA THR A 432 -16.04 -8.56 -16.43
C THR A 432 -15.90 -7.13 -16.96
N GLY A 433 -17.02 -6.45 -17.26
CA GLY A 433 -17.05 -5.06 -17.70
C GLY A 433 -16.47 -4.09 -16.65
N ILE A 434 -16.75 -4.32 -15.36
CA ILE A 434 -16.16 -3.53 -14.26
C ILE A 434 -14.62 -3.63 -14.30
N TRP A 435 -14.08 -4.84 -14.42
CA TRP A 435 -12.65 -5.07 -14.46
C TRP A 435 -11.97 -4.55 -15.74
N ILE A 436 -12.64 -4.59 -16.87
CA ILE A 436 -12.17 -3.95 -18.11
C ILE A 436 -12.05 -2.44 -17.92
N GLY A 437 -13.00 -1.81 -17.23
CA GLY A 437 -12.91 -0.39 -16.91
C GLY A 437 -11.75 -0.06 -15.99
N LEU A 438 -11.52 -0.88 -14.94
CA LEU A 438 -10.35 -0.74 -14.06
C LEU A 438 -9.04 -0.91 -14.85
N LEU A 439 -8.93 -1.93 -15.69
CA LEU A 439 -7.79 -2.15 -16.58
C LEU A 439 -7.53 -0.95 -17.49
N THR A 440 -8.58 -0.38 -18.07
CA THR A 440 -8.47 0.79 -18.96
C THR A 440 -7.95 2.01 -18.19
N GLY A 441 -8.47 2.26 -16.99
CA GLY A 441 -8.03 3.36 -16.12
C GLY A 441 -6.55 3.22 -15.73
N LEU A 442 -6.14 2.04 -15.28
CA LEU A 442 -4.75 1.77 -14.90
C LEU A 442 -3.80 1.84 -16.08
N THR A 443 -4.19 1.31 -17.23
CA THR A 443 -3.38 1.38 -18.46
C THR A 443 -3.20 2.84 -18.91
N ALA A 444 -4.28 3.64 -18.89
CA ALA A 444 -4.19 5.07 -19.17
C ALA A 444 -3.27 5.79 -18.19
N SER A 445 -3.37 5.49 -16.89
CA SER A 445 -2.48 6.03 -15.86
C SER A 445 -1.02 5.65 -16.14
N ALA A 446 -0.72 4.37 -16.39
CA ALA A 446 0.63 3.89 -16.66
C ALA A 446 1.27 4.60 -17.87
N ILE A 447 0.51 4.74 -18.98
CA ILE A 447 0.98 5.42 -20.19
C ILE A 447 1.24 6.90 -19.92
N MET A 448 0.29 7.62 -19.32
CA MET A 448 0.43 9.05 -19.05
C MET A 448 1.58 9.34 -18.07
N LEU A 449 1.74 8.54 -17.02
CA LEU A 449 2.85 8.66 -16.07
C LEU A 449 4.20 8.36 -16.74
N TYR A 450 4.27 7.35 -17.62
CA TYR A 450 5.50 7.06 -18.37
C TYR A 450 5.87 8.19 -19.31
N ILE A 451 4.90 8.77 -20.03
CA ILE A 451 5.12 9.96 -20.87
C ILE A 451 5.66 11.11 -20.02
N ARG A 452 5.09 11.36 -18.84
CA ARG A 452 5.55 12.39 -17.90
C ARG A 452 6.99 12.13 -17.44
N PHE A 453 7.30 10.90 -17.03
CA PHE A 453 8.65 10.50 -16.63
C PHE A 453 9.66 10.69 -17.76
N ASN A 454 9.28 10.27 -18.97
CA ASN A 454 10.14 10.39 -20.16
C ASN A 454 10.42 11.86 -20.51
N TYR A 455 9.40 12.71 -20.46
CA TYR A 455 9.53 14.15 -20.66
C TYR A 455 10.48 14.80 -19.66
N LEU A 456 10.27 14.54 -18.36
CA LEU A 456 11.09 15.14 -17.30
C LEU A 456 12.55 14.69 -17.37
N THR A 457 12.79 13.39 -17.56
CA THR A 457 14.16 12.86 -17.59
C THR A 457 14.91 13.31 -18.83
N LYS A 458 14.26 13.43 -19.99
CA LYS A 458 14.89 14.01 -21.20
C LYS A 458 15.27 15.48 -20.96
N LYS A 459 14.38 16.28 -20.36
CA LYS A 459 14.66 17.68 -20.04
C LYS A 459 15.81 17.86 -19.05
N LEU A 460 16.01 16.90 -18.13
CA LEU A 460 17.12 16.94 -17.17
C LEU A 460 18.46 16.49 -17.74
N ILE A 461 18.44 15.75 -18.84
CA ILE A 461 19.66 15.28 -19.51
C ILE A 461 20.21 16.32 -20.51
N GLY A 462 19.37 17.25 -20.94
CA GLY A 462 19.67 18.29 -21.92
C GLY A 462 19.07 17.91 -23.22
#